data_3ce59e0a0bfb322aabc02d505d1b00f9
#
_entry.id   3ce59e0a0bfb322aabc02d505d1b00f9
#
_cell.length_a   1.000
_cell.length_b   1.000
_cell.length_c   1.000
_cell.angle_alpha   90.00
_cell.angle_beta   90.00
_cell.angle_gamma   90.00
#
_symmetry.space_group_name_H-M   'P 1'
#
loop_
_entity.id
_entity.type
_entity.pdbx_description
1 polymer ?
#
loop_
_entity_poly.entity_id
_entity_poly.type
_entity_poly.pdbx_seq_one_letter_code
_entity_poly.pdbx_strand_id
1 'polypeptide(L)'
;MKKYSKYLVVAMSALAFAFSTGTLIKVNATQAPSTAVPAQPVDLTYAAEKSLPSVVHILSTKNSKIQTVEVQSDPFSDFFSDPFGFFGNPNQGQDGKQRRSVRTPKQQGSGSGVIISTDGYIVTNNHVVADADELTVTLNDNKEYSARIIGTDKTTDLALIKIDAKNLPAITIANSEDIKVGEWVLAVGNPFNLTNTVTAGIVSAKGRSLYQNGVESFIQTDAAINPGNSGGALVNTRGELIGINAMLYSQTGSFSGYGFAIPTSIMNKVVDDLKKYGTVQRAVIGIQGQDVKNYVDAQKEQGKDIDLGTMEGIYVAKIVEENSAEEAGLKVGDVITAIDGKEMNKMADLQEYLAKKRPGDKVSVSYLRDKKKASKTLTLKNEQGNTQVVKKADLDVLGGNFRAITESQKKQLNIGYGLEVLKVNSGKFKDAGIIKGFIIQRVNDTPVKTIEDLQNLVKEASTSRNPVLYIQGVYPTGKKAYFAVPLED
;
A
#
# COMPACT_ATOMS: atom_id res chain seq x y z
N MET A 1 -59.97 51.47 -6.18
CA MET A 1 -58.87 50.65 -5.65
C MET A 1 -57.43 51.26 -5.72
N LYS A 2 -57.18 52.36 -6.46
CA LYS A 2 -55.83 52.96 -6.55
C LYS A 2 -55.48 53.99 -5.45
N LYS A 3 -56.38 54.37 -4.56
CA LYS A 3 -56.13 55.36 -3.52
C LYS A 3 -55.62 54.76 -2.20
N TYR A 4 -55.93 53.51 -1.91
CA TYR A 4 -55.52 52.83 -0.68
C TYR A 4 -54.10 52.25 -0.72
N SER A 5 -53.54 52.02 -1.95
CA SER A 5 -52.18 51.47 -2.11
C SER A 5 -51.08 52.48 -1.67
N LYS A 6 -51.30 53.77 -1.85
CA LYS A 6 -50.29 54.80 -1.42
C LYS A 6 -50.16 54.96 0.08
N TYR A 7 -51.24 54.78 0.82
CA TYR A 7 -51.21 54.89 2.26
C TYR A 7 -50.67 53.64 2.98
N LEU A 8 -50.81 52.51 2.35
CA LEU A 8 -50.20 51.25 2.85
C LEU A 8 -48.69 51.24 2.74
N VAL A 9 -48.12 51.77 1.64
CA VAL A 9 -46.66 51.87 1.47
C VAL A 9 -46.06 52.92 2.40
N VAL A 10 -46.72 54.02 2.69
CA VAL A 10 -46.27 55.06 3.61
C VAL A 10 -46.37 54.56 5.07
N ALA A 11 -47.39 53.76 5.42
CA ALA A 11 -47.51 53.18 6.75
C ALA A 11 -46.44 52.09 7.01
N MET A 12 -46.12 51.29 6.03
CA MET A 12 -45.04 50.27 6.15
C MET A 12 -43.62 50.91 6.22
N SER A 13 -43.39 52.02 5.50
CA SER A 13 -42.11 52.73 5.61
C SER A 13 -41.98 53.50 6.94
N ALA A 14 -43.06 54.01 7.55
CA ALA A 14 -43.05 54.64 8.85
C ALA A 14 -42.84 53.62 10.00
N LEU A 15 -43.40 52.40 9.87
CA LEU A 15 -43.12 51.34 10.84
C LEU A 15 -41.66 50.82 10.78
N ALA A 16 -41.08 50.73 9.57
CA ALA A 16 -39.67 50.33 9.42
C ALA A 16 -38.72 51.39 10.01
N PHE A 17 -39.06 52.67 9.97
CA PHE A 17 -38.26 53.73 10.55
C PHE A 17 -38.43 53.84 12.09
N ALA A 18 -39.59 53.48 12.62
CA ALA A 18 -39.82 53.46 14.08
C ALA A 18 -39.12 52.25 14.76
N PHE A 19 -38.90 51.16 14.05
CA PHE A 19 -38.13 50.02 14.58
C PHE A 19 -36.60 50.22 14.51
N SER A 20 -36.11 51.18 13.73
CA SER A 20 -34.68 51.46 13.61
C SER A 20 -34.13 52.45 14.68
N THR A 21 -35.01 53.19 15.39
CA THR A 21 -34.61 54.21 16.35
C THR A 21 -34.84 53.79 17.84
N GLY A 22 -35.40 52.60 18.07
CA GLY A 22 -35.94 52.24 19.41
C GLY A 22 -35.16 51.23 20.22
N THR A 23 -34.02 50.69 19.80
CA THR A 23 -33.22 49.80 20.66
C THR A 23 -31.75 49.90 20.33
N LEU A 24 -31.10 50.94 20.77
CA LEU A 24 -29.71 50.92 21.17
C LEU A 24 -29.66 50.13 22.50
N ILE A 25 -29.86 48.81 22.41
CA ILE A 25 -29.33 47.94 23.46
C ILE A 25 -27.82 48.11 23.39
N LYS A 26 -27.23 48.85 24.35
CA LYS A 26 -25.80 48.73 24.63
C LYS A 26 -25.55 47.28 25.01
N VAL A 27 -25.32 46.41 24.02
CA VAL A 27 -24.57 45.20 24.26
C VAL A 27 -23.18 45.69 24.61
N ASN A 28 -22.89 45.79 25.90
CA ASN A 28 -21.54 45.77 26.40
C ASN A 28 -21.04 44.36 26.02
N ALA A 29 -20.64 44.18 24.78
CA ALA A 29 -19.71 43.16 24.43
C ALA A 29 -18.45 43.47 25.23
N THR A 30 -18.33 42.86 26.39
CA THR A 30 -17.03 42.59 26.98
C THR A 30 -16.30 41.82 25.89
N GLN A 31 -15.59 42.53 25.03
CA GLN A 31 -14.52 41.94 24.24
C GLN A 31 -13.57 41.33 25.28
N ALA A 32 -13.72 40.03 25.50
CA ALA A 32 -12.60 39.25 26.01
C ALA A 32 -11.42 39.68 25.15
N PRO A 33 -10.25 40.02 25.73
CA PRO A 33 -9.10 40.35 24.94
C PRO A 33 -8.86 39.13 24.05
N SER A 34 -9.18 39.28 22.79
CA SER A 34 -8.71 38.37 21.77
C SER A 34 -7.19 38.50 21.83
N THR A 35 -6.54 37.62 22.57
CA THR A 35 -5.14 37.33 22.33
C THR A 35 -5.08 36.63 20.98
N ALA A 36 -5.39 37.39 19.93
CA ALA A 36 -5.02 37.00 18.58
C ALA A 36 -3.50 36.92 18.62
N VAL A 37 -3.00 35.72 18.79
CA VAL A 37 -1.61 35.41 18.47
C VAL A 37 -1.41 35.93 17.05
N PRO A 38 -0.50 36.93 16.84
CA PRO A 38 -0.28 37.40 15.48
C PRO A 38 0.02 36.19 14.62
N ALA A 39 -0.79 35.97 13.61
CA ALA A 39 -0.54 34.88 12.64
C ALA A 39 0.79 35.21 11.96
N GLN A 40 1.87 34.60 12.43
CA GLN A 40 3.14 34.68 11.73
C GLN A 40 2.97 33.91 10.42
N PRO A 41 3.40 34.46 9.28
CA PRO A 41 3.43 33.72 8.02
C PRO A 41 4.19 32.40 8.23
N VAL A 42 3.62 31.28 7.82
CA VAL A 42 4.33 30.00 7.90
C VAL A 42 5.44 30.01 6.86
N ASP A 43 6.69 30.06 7.30
CA ASP A 43 7.84 29.89 6.43
C ASP A 43 8.10 28.39 6.24
N LEU A 44 7.88 27.91 5.03
CA LEU A 44 8.08 26.52 4.63
C LEU A 44 9.44 26.28 3.95
N THR A 45 10.23 27.36 3.75
CA THR A 45 11.53 27.30 3.06
C THR A 45 12.50 26.39 3.79
N TYR A 46 12.58 26.49 5.11
CA TYR A 46 13.43 25.62 5.94
C TYR A 46 13.09 24.14 5.78
N ALA A 47 11.80 23.79 5.78
CA ALA A 47 11.36 22.42 5.63
C ALA A 47 11.70 21.87 4.24
N ALA A 48 11.53 22.69 3.19
CA ALA A 48 11.90 22.34 1.83
C ALA A 48 13.42 22.13 1.71
N GLU A 49 14.24 23.09 2.10
CA GLU A 49 15.71 23.01 2.03
C GLU A 49 16.27 21.78 2.74
N LYS A 50 15.70 21.45 3.92
CA LYS A 50 16.13 20.29 4.71
C LYS A 50 15.74 18.95 4.09
N SER A 51 14.59 18.85 3.43
CA SER A 51 14.06 17.59 2.92
C SER A 51 14.49 17.29 1.46
N LEU A 52 14.66 18.32 0.64
CA LEU A 52 15.02 18.19 -0.79
C LEU A 52 16.23 17.28 -1.05
N PRO A 53 17.36 17.39 -0.30
CA PRO A 53 18.54 16.54 -0.57
C PRO A 53 18.28 15.03 -0.36
N SER A 54 17.28 14.67 0.44
CA SER A 54 16.95 13.29 0.76
C SER A 54 15.95 12.66 -0.22
N VAL A 55 15.40 13.43 -1.16
CA VAL A 55 14.43 12.93 -2.14
C VAL A 55 15.11 12.70 -3.47
N VAL A 56 14.90 11.50 -4.04
CA VAL A 56 15.58 11.03 -5.24
C VAL A 56 14.58 10.71 -6.34
N HIS A 57 15.06 10.75 -7.60
CA HIS A 57 14.34 10.21 -8.75
C HIS A 57 14.60 8.71 -8.88
N ILE A 58 13.58 7.95 -9.25
CA ILE A 58 13.67 6.51 -9.54
C ILE A 58 13.15 6.28 -10.95
N LEU A 59 14.01 5.74 -11.81
CA LEU A 59 13.66 5.24 -13.12
C LEU A 59 13.60 3.72 -13.09
N SER A 60 12.41 3.17 -13.34
CA SER A 60 12.19 1.73 -13.47
C SER A 60 12.12 1.37 -14.97
N THR A 61 12.87 0.35 -15.36
CA THR A 61 12.93 -0.12 -16.75
C THR A 61 12.44 -1.56 -16.82
N LYS A 62 11.45 -1.82 -17.67
CA LYS A 62 11.02 -3.17 -18.07
C LYS A 62 11.55 -3.44 -19.45
N ASN A 63 12.37 -4.47 -19.57
CA ASN A 63 12.99 -4.84 -20.85
C ASN A 63 11.94 -5.49 -21.78
N SER A 64 12.16 -5.34 -23.07
CA SER A 64 11.32 -5.94 -24.10
C SER A 64 11.24 -7.46 -23.91
N LYS A 65 10.04 -7.99 -23.69
CA LYS A 65 9.76 -9.44 -23.57
C LYS A 65 8.83 -9.89 -24.69
N ILE A 66 9.08 -11.08 -25.24
CA ILE A 66 8.16 -11.70 -26.18
C ILE A 66 7.07 -12.39 -25.33
N GLN A 67 5.89 -11.81 -25.26
CA GLN A 67 4.75 -12.39 -24.55
C GLN A 67 3.67 -12.82 -25.53
N THR A 68 3.09 -14.01 -25.25
CA THR A 68 1.83 -14.44 -25.87
C THR A 68 0.72 -13.88 -24.99
N VAL A 69 0.05 -12.84 -25.42
CA VAL A 69 -0.96 -12.15 -24.62
C VAL A 69 -2.29 -12.84 -24.74
N GLU A 70 -2.82 -13.38 -23.63
CA GLU A 70 -4.27 -13.48 -23.41
C GLU A 70 -4.68 -12.17 -22.70
N VAL A 71 -5.45 -11.34 -23.39
CA VAL A 71 -5.86 -10.04 -22.87
C VAL A 71 -6.90 -10.25 -21.78
N GLN A 72 -6.50 -10.05 -20.53
CA GLN A 72 -7.41 -9.74 -19.43
C GLN A 72 -7.04 -8.34 -18.96
N SER A 73 -7.88 -7.37 -19.29
CA SER A 73 -7.67 -5.95 -18.95
C SER A 73 -7.74 -5.74 -17.44
N ASP A 74 -6.62 -5.34 -16.87
CA ASP A 74 -6.53 -4.81 -15.50
C ASP A 74 -6.66 -3.27 -15.59
N PRO A 75 -7.74 -2.66 -15.05
CA PRO A 75 -7.99 -1.22 -15.18
C PRO A 75 -6.88 -0.32 -14.60
N PHE A 76 -6.00 -0.90 -13.77
CA PHE A 76 -4.91 -0.16 -13.12
C PHE A 76 -3.64 -0.09 -13.98
N SER A 77 -3.42 -1.05 -14.89
CA SER A 77 -2.24 -1.04 -15.76
C SER A 77 -2.34 0.01 -16.86
N ASP A 78 -3.56 0.35 -17.29
CA ASP A 78 -3.80 1.33 -18.37
C ASP A 78 -3.49 2.76 -17.93
N PHE A 79 -3.63 3.07 -16.63
CA PHE A 79 -3.34 4.40 -16.09
C PHE A 79 -1.83 4.71 -16.03
N PHE A 80 -0.98 3.70 -15.86
CA PHE A 80 0.48 3.88 -15.74
C PHE A 80 1.25 3.53 -17.02
N SER A 81 0.62 2.88 -17.98
CA SER A 81 1.30 2.47 -19.21
C SER A 81 1.33 3.56 -20.29
N ASP A 82 0.49 4.59 -20.20
CA ASP A 82 0.49 5.72 -21.14
C ASP A 82 0.12 7.05 -20.45
N PRO A 83 1.08 7.72 -19.78
CA PRO A 83 0.83 9.00 -19.14
C PRO A 83 0.56 10.15 -20.15
N PHE A 84 0.68 9.89 -21.44
CA PHE A 84 0.46 10.87 -22.52
C PHE A 84 -0.54 10.37 -23.58
N GLY A 85 -1.50 9.51 -23.24
CA GLY A 85 -2.48 8.87 -24.11
C GLY A 85 -3.28 9.79 -25.08
N PHE A 86 -2.58 10.69 -25.79
CA PHE A 86 -3.17 11.67 -26.72
C PHE A 86 -3.05 11.28 -28.21
N PHE A 87 -2.43 10.16 -28.55
CA PHE A 87 -2.30 9.70 -29.94
C PHE A 87 -2.83 8.27 -30.14
N GLY A 88 -4.08 8.04 -29.79
CA GLY A 88 -4.81 6.83 -30.15
C GLY A 88 -5.32 6.89 -31.59
N ASN A 89 -4.87 5.98 -32.44
CA ASN A 89 -5.38 5.81 -33.80
C ASN A 89 -6.72 5.04 -33.77
N PRO A 90 -7.87 5.60 -34.19
CA PRO A 90 -9.17 4.93 -34.14
C PRO A 90 -9.41 4.16 -35.44
N ASN A 91 -8.85 2.97 -35.61
CA ASN A 91 -9.37 1.99 -36.55
C ASN A 91 -8.71 0.63 -36.37
N GLN A 92 -9.45 -0.31 -35.78
CA GLN A 92 -9.61 -1.67 -36.31
C GLN A 92 -10.57 -2.45 -35.41
N GLY A 93 -11.76 -2.66 -35.94
CA GLY A 93 -12.72 -3.61 -35.41
C GLY A 93 -12.52 -5.01 -36.01
N GLN A 94 -13.04 -5.95 -35.25
CA GLN A 94 -13.52 -7.29 -35.61
C GLN A 94 -12.54 -8.49 -35.62
N ASP A 95 -12.88 -9.37 -34.69
CA ASP A 95 -12.95 -10.84 -34.69
C ASP A 95 -11.78 -11.65 -35.27
N GLY A 96 -11.20 -12.42 -34.35
CA GLY A 96 -10.38 -13.59 -34.69
C GLY A 96 -9.39 -13.91 -33.57
N LYS A 97 -9.66 -14.91 -32.73
CA LYS A 97 -8.70 -15.52 -31.80
C LYS A 97 -7.46 -16.02 -32.55
N GLN A 98 -6.51 -15.14 -32.82
CA GLN A 98 -5.18 -15.51 -33.29
C GLN A 98 -4.17 -15.19 -32.22
N ARG A 99 -3.50 -16.24 -31.71
CA ARG A 99 -2.31 -16.11 -30.87
C ARG A 99 -1.19 -15.46 -31.67
N ARG A 100 -0.97 -14.16 -31.48
CA ARG A 100 0.20 -13.46 -32.01
C ARG A 100 1.21 -13.27 -30.89
N SER A 101 2.45 -13.69 -31.13
CA SER A 101 3.59 -13.29 -30.32
C SER A 101 3.87 -11.82 -30.58
N VAL A 102 3.49 -10.97 -29.62
CA VAL A 102 3.76 -9.54 -29.68
C VAL A 102 5.02 -9.28 -28.85
N ARG A 103 6.00 -8.64 -29.45
CA ARG A 103 7.18 -8.14 -28.75
C ARG A 103 6.75 -6.88 -28.00
N THR A 104 6.64 -6.94 -26.67
CA THR A 104 6.38 -5.75 -25.87
C THR A 104 7.56 -4.79 -26.00
N PRO A 105 7.34 -3.49 -26.27
CA PRO A 105 8.42 -2.51 -26.29
C PRO A 105 9.04 -2.36 -24.89
N LYS A 106 10.26 -1.84 -24.82
CA LYS A 106 10.87 -1.43 -23.56
C LYS A 106 10.00 -0.35 -22.93
N GLN A 107 9.55 -0.57 -21.70
CA GLN A 107 8.73 0.38 -20.94
C GLN A 107 9.59 1.02 -19.84
N GLN A 108 9.38 2.30 -19.61
CA GLN A 108 10.02 3.04 -18.53
C GLN A 108 8.95 3.68 -17.66
N GLY A 109 9.04 3.45 -16.36
CA GLY A 109 8.25 4.12 -15.34
C GLY A 109 9.16 5.07 -14.55
N SER A 110 8.59 6.11 -13.97
CA SER A 110 9.33 7.02 -13.11
C SER A 110 8.55 7.32 -11.84
N GLY A 111 9.28 7.56 -10.76
CA GLY A 111 8.73 7.97 -9.48
C GLY A 111 9.82 8.58 -8.61
N SER A 112 9.49 8.78 -7.35
CA SER A 112 10.40 9.33 -6.35
C SER A 112 10.75 8.29 -5.30
N GLY A 113 11.79 8.56 -4.52
CA GLY A 113 12.16 7.79 -3.33
C GLY A 113 12.70 8.71 -2.25
N VAL A 114 12.78 8.19 -1.03
CA VAL A 114 13.28 8.90 0.14
C VAL A 114 14.46 8.16 0.74
N ILE A 115 15.61 8.80 0.83
CA ILE A 115 16.80 8.26 1.49
C ILE A 115 16.56 8.22 2.99
N ILE A 116 16.54 7.03 3.58
CA ILE A 116 16.28 6.82 5.02
C ILE A 116 17.53 6.43 5.81
N SER A 117 18.65 6.21 5.14
CA SER A 117 19.91 5.90 5.80
C SER A 117 21.12 6.38 4.99
N THR A 118 22.18 6.75 5.70
CA THR A 118 23.43 7.28 5.10
C THR A 118 24.20 6.26 4.25
N ASP A 119 23.88 4.97 4.39
CA ASP A 119 24.48 3.86 3.63
C ASP A 119 23.68 3.48 2.38
N GLY A 120 22.55 4.19 2.08
CA GLY A 120 21.85 4.09 0.79
C GLY A 120 20.59 3.25 0.76
N TYR A 121 19.91 3.03 1.90
CA TYR A 121 18.54 2.54 1.89
C TYR A 121 17.58 3.65 1.50
N ILE A 122 16.68 3.34 0.59
CA ILE A 122 15.67 4.25 0.04
C ILE A 122 14.31 3.57 0.11
N VAL A 123 13.32 4.30 0.62
CA VAL A 123 11.90 3.89 0.60
C VAL A 123 11.21 4.53 -0.58
N THR A 124 10.35 3.78 -1.25
CA THR A 124 9.49 4.24 -2.34
C THR A 124 8.17 3.45 -2.33
N ASN A 125 7.29 3.70 -3.29
CA ASN A 125 6.11 2.86 -3.48
C ASN A 125 6.44 1.56 -4.21
N ASN A 126 5.69 0.50 -3.91
CA ASN A 126 5.81 -0.77 -4.62
C ASN A 126 5.51 -0.60 -6.11
N HIS A 127 4.45 0.15 -6.47
CA HIS A 127 4.06 0.34 -7.87
C HIS A 127 5.15 1.05 -8.71
N VAL A 128 6.04 1.85 -8.09
CA VAL A 128 7.16 2.51 -8.78
C VAL A 128 8.21 1.50 -9.25
N VAL A 129 8.43 0.43 -8.48
CA VAL A 129 9.50 -0.55 -8.73
C VAL A 129 9.00 -1.92 -9.15
N ALA A 130 7.68 -2.13 -9.17
CA ALA A 130 7.06 -3.42 -9.50
C ALA A 130 7.44 -3.85 -10.93
N ASP A 131 7.83 -5.14 -11.05
CA ASP A 131 8.23 -5.77 -12.31
C ASP A 131 9.37 -5.09 -13.07
N ALA A 132 10.13 -4.21 -12.42
CA ALA A 132 11.31 -3.60 -13.02
C ALA A 132 12.43 -4.64 -13.19
N ASP A 133 12.99 -4.71 -14.40
CA ASP A 133 14.19 -5.52 -14.66
C ASP A 133 15.45 -4.75 -14.25
N GLU A 134 15.41 -3.40 -14.29
CA GLU A 134 16.50 -2.50 -13.92
C GLU A 134 15.96 -1.27 -13.18
N LEU A 135 16.67 -0.83 -12.16
CA LEU A 135 16.37 0.40 -11.41
C LEU A 135 17.57 1.33 -11.43
N THR A 136 17.35 2.59 -11.81
CA THR A 136 18.31 3.67 -11.71
C THR A 136 17.78 4.72 -10.73
N VAL A 137 18.61 5.10 -9.78
CA VAL A 137 18.33 6.16 -8.80
C VAL A 137 19.22 7.36 -9.12
N THR A 138 18.62 8.53 -9.34
CA THR A 138 19.33 9.79 -9.51
C THR A 138 19.15 10.65 -8.27
N LEU A 139 20.27 11.04 -7.67
CA LEU A 139 20.31 11.90 -6.48
C LEU A 139 20.09 13.37 -6.86
N ASN A 140 19.87 14.20 -5.84
CA ASN A 140 19.67 15.65 -6.03
C ASN A 140 20.91 16.36 -6.64
N ASP A 141 22.11 15.76 -6.55
CA ASP A 141 23.35 16.23 -7.19
C ASP A 141 23.58 15.66 -8.60
N ASN A 142 22.55 15.06 -9.19
CA ASN A 142 22.53 14.41 -10.51
C ASN A 142 23.45 13.18 -10.64
N LYS A 143 23.94 12.61 -9.54
CA LYS A 143 24.65 11.33 -9.58
C LYS A 143 23.66 10.17 -9.70
N GLU A 144 23.99 9.26 -10.61
CA GLU A 144 23.18 8.07 -10.87
C GLU A 144 23.78 6.82 -10.26
N TYR A 145 22.91 5.97 -9.72
CA TYR A 145 23.28 4.69 -9.12
C TYR A 145 22.32 3.62 -9.59
N SER A 146 22.86 2.43 -9.88
CA SER A 146 22.03 1.24 -10.00
C SER A 146 21.51 0.84 -8.63
N ALA A 147 20.22 0.49 -8.55
CA ALA A 147 19.59 0.09 -7.31
C ALA A 147 19.13 -1.37 -7.36
N ARG A 148 19.14 -2.03 -6.20
CA ARG A 148 18.58 -3.37 -6.03
C ARG A 148 17.39 -3.33 -5.08
N ILE A 149 16.37 -4.15 -5.36
CA ILE A 149 15.20 -4.30 -4.51
C ILE A 149 15.57 -5.19 -3.32
N ILE A 150 15.43 -4.66 -2.10
CA ILE A 150 15.58 -5.44 -0.86
C ILE A 150 14.29 -6.22 -0.59
N GLY A 151 13.14 -5.58 -0.79
CA GLY A 151 11.84 -6.20 -0.69
C GLY A 151 10.73 -5.23 -1.02
N THR A 152 9.57 -5.78 -1.32
CA THR A 152 8.36 -5.03 -1.68
C THR A 152 7.18 -5.52 -0.87
N ASP A 153 6.20 -4.65 -0.70
CA ASP A 153 4.94 -4.98 -0.07
C ASP A 153 3.75 -4.35 -0.83
N LYS A 154 3.07 -5.16 -1.61
CA LYS A 154 1.91 -4.74 -2.40
C LYS A 154 0.74 -4.25 -1.53
N THR A 155 0.60 -4.81 -0.33
CA THR A 155 -0.56 -4.50 0.54
C THR A 155 -0.49 -3.10 1.14
N THR A 156 0.72 -2.61 1.46
CA THR A 156 0.94 -1.23 1.93
C THR A 156 1.44 -0.32 0.81
N ASP A 157 1.66 -0.86 -0.39
CA ASP A 157 2.29 -0.15 -1.51
C ASP A 157 3.65 0.46 -1.16
N LEU A 158 4.47 -0.24 -0.38
CA LEU A 158 5.84 0.17 -0.03
C LEU A 158 6.89 -0.74 -0.65
N ALA A 159 8.03 -0.17 -0.96
CA ALA A 159 9.23 -0.89 -1.37
C ALA A 159 10.47 -0.31 -0.67
N LEU A 160 11.42 -1.19 -0.37
CA LEU A 160 12.74 -0.84 0.10
C LEU A 160 13.76 -1.22 -0.96
N ILE A 161 14.53 -0.24 -1.42
CA ILE A 161 15.61 -0.42 -2.38
C ILE A 161 16.94 0.02 -1.77
N LYS A 162 18.05 -0.39 -2.38
CA LYS A 162 19.40 -0.10 -1.89
C LYS A 162 20.31 0.30 -3.05
N ILE A 163 21.04 1.40 -2.85
CA ILE A 163 22.14 1.82 -3.72
C ILE A 163 23.48 1.67 -2.99
N ASP A 164 24.56 1.46 -3.74
CA ASP A 164 25.91 1.36 -3.16
C ASP A 164 26.56 2.74 -3.11
N ALA A 165 26.17 3.51 -2.09
CA ALA A 165 26.70 4.84 -1.80
C ALA A 165 26.82 5.03 -0.28
N LYS A 166 27.65 5.99 0.13
CA LYS A 166 27.93 6.31 1.54
C LYS A 166 27.76 7.80 1.78
N ASN A 167 27.56 8.16 3.05
CA ASN A 167 27.42 9.56 3.49
C ASN A 167 26.28 10.31 2.78
N LEU A 168 25.19 9.57 2.50
CA LEU A 168 24.02 10.16 1.87
C LEU A 168 23.22 11.01 2.86
N PRO A 169 22.51 12.05 2.38
CA PRO A 169 21.63 12.88 3.20
C PRO A 169 20.36 12.11 3.56
N ALA A 170 20.40 11.37 4.68
CA ALA A 170 19.23 10.65 5.17
C ALA A 170 18.25 11.60 5.84
N ILE A 171 16.95 11.44 5.55
CA ILE A 171 15.89 12.24 6.16
C ILE A 171 15.68 11.87 7.63
N THR A 172 15.34 12.87 8.46
CA THR A 172 14.88 12.60 9.82
C THR A 172 13.43 12.09 9.77
N ILE A 173 13.15 10.97 10.42
CA ILE A 173 11.81 10.38 10.46
C ILE A 173 11.11 10.81 11.74
N ALA A 174 9.94 11.45 11.62
CA ALA A 174 9.06 11.78 12.72
C ALA A 174 7.98 10.70 12.93
N ASN A 175 7.37 10.69 14.12
CA ASN A 175 6.24 9.83 14.40
C ASN A 175 4.95 10.42 13.82
N SER A 176 4.37 9.77 12.82
CA SER A 176 3.12 10.19 12.18
C SER A 176 1.88 10.09 13.09
N GLU A 177 1.97 9.41 14.24
CA GLU A 177 0.87 9.39 15.21
C GLU A 177 0.65 10.75 15.86
N ASP A 178 1.72 11.55 16.01
CA ASP A 178 1.72 12.82 16.73
C ASP A 178 1.19 13.99 15.90
N ILE A 179 1.08 13.83 14.57
CA ILE A 179 0.56 14.87 13.68
C ILE A 179 -0.93 15.12 13.91
N LYS A 180 -1.36 16.36 13.70
CA LYS A 180 -2.75 16.80 13.89
C LYS A 180 -3.34 17.29 12.57
N VAL A 181 -4.64 17.10 12.41
CA VAL A 181 -5.41 17.71 11.31
C VAL A 181 -5.26 19.22 11.39
N GLY A 182 -4.97 19.83 10.24
CA GLY A 182 -4.71 21.28 10.12
C GLY A 182 -3.22 21.67 10.19
N GLU A 183 -2.31 20.76 10.54
CA GLU A 183 -0.86 21.04 10.48
C GLU A 183 -0.38 21.16 9.03
N TRP A 184 0.49 22.16 8.79
CA TRP A 184 1.13 22.35 7.50
C TRP A 184 2.09 21.21 7.16
N VAL A 185 2.04 20.79 5.89
CA VAL A 185 2.91 19.74 5.35
C VAL A 185 3.38 20.10 3.94
N LEU A 186 4.52 19.53 3.56
CA LEU A 186 5.07 19.61 2.20
C LEU A 186 5.11 18.21 1.59
N ALA A 187 4.60 18.09 0.37
CA ALA A 187 4.83 16.92 -0.46
C ALA A 187 6.00 17.21 -1.40
N VAL A 188 7.06 16.40 -1.26
CA VAL A 188 8.32 16.55 -1.99
C VAL A 188 8.51 15.35 -2.90
N GLY A 189 8.84 15.60 -4.16
CA GLY A 189 9.15 14.59 -5.15
C GLY A 189 10.17 15.05 -6.16
N ASN A 190 10.65 14.13 -7.00
CA ASN A 190 11.55 14.42 -8.12
C ASN A 190 10.97 13.87 -9.42
N PRO A 191 9.92 14.52 -9.96
CA PRO A 191 9.32 14.10 -11.22
C PRO A 191 10.26 14.34 -12.38
N PHE A 192 10.33 13.40 -13.32
CA PHE A 192 10.99 13.55 -14.62
C PHE A 192 12.52 13.83 -14.59
N ASN A 193 13.19 13.61 -13.45
CA ASN A 193 14.65 13.87 -13.31
C ASN A 193 15.10 15.29 -13.71
N LEU A 194 14.20 16.27 -13.55
CA LEU A 194 14.51 17.67 -13.90
C LEU A 194 14.95 18.47 -12.67
N THR A 195 14.07 18.59 -11.71
CA THR A 195 14.33 19.25 -10.42
C THR A 195 13.33 18.72 -9.40
N ASN A 196 13.75 18.71 -8.15
CA ASN A 196 12.83 18.41 -7.05
C ASN A 196 11.66 19.39 -7.03
N THR A 197 10.46 18.88 -6.88
CA THR A 197 9.22 19.66 -6.79
C THR A 197 8.68 19.59 -5.38
N VAL A 198 8.23 20.73 -4.87
CA VAL A 198 7.61 20.86 -3.56
C VAL A 198 6.22 21.44 -3.73
N THR A 199 5.24 20.79 -3.12
CA THR A 199 3.88 21.34 -2.99
C THR A 199 3.53 21.44 -1.51
N ALA A 200 2.73 22.43 -1.13
CA ALA A 200 2.36 22.69 0.26
C ALA A 200 0.85 22.53 0.46
N GLY A 201 0.47 22.10 1.63
CA GLY A 201 -0.91 21.94 2.08
C GLY A 201 -0.96 21.63 3.56
N ILE A 202 -2.06 21.04 4.01
CA ILE A 202 -2.26 20.66 5.41
C ILE A 202 -2.57 19.16 5.53
N VAL A 203 -2.47 18.63 6.73
CA VAL A 203 -3.09 17.34 7.08
C VAL A 203 -4.61 17.54 7.07
N SER A 204 -5.29 17.04 6.05
CA SER A 204 -6.75 17.17 5.90
C SER A 204 -7.50 16.11 6.73
N ALA A 205 -6.93 14.91 6.88
CA ALA A 205 -7.47 13.82 7.70
C ALA A 205 -6.40 12.77 8.02
N LYS A 206 -6.69 11.89 8.97
CA LYS A 206 -5.88 10.71 9.33
C LYS A 206 -6.74 9.46 9.27
N GLY A 207 -6.10 8.30 9.08
CA GLY A 207 -6.80 7.01 9.09
C GLY A 207 -7.81 6.86 7.95
N ARG A 208 -7.49 7.40 6.76
CA ARG A 208 -8.37 7.25 5.59
C ARG A 208 -8.17 5.91 4.91
N SER A 209 -9.30 5.24 4.62
CA SER A 209 -9.37 4.08 3.75
C SER A 209 -10.09 4.45 2.46
N LEU A 210 -9.60 3.89 1.35
CA LEU A 210 -10.19 4.03 0.02
C LEU A 210 -10.89 2.74 -0.43
N TYR A 211 -10.92 1.72 0.44
CA TYR A 211 -11.55 0.40 0.21
C TYR A 211 -10.99 -0.37 -1.00
N GLN A 212 -9.68 -0.22 -1.28
CA GLN A 212 -9.00 -0.85 -2.41
C GLN A 212 -8.25 -2.14 -2.06
N ASN A 213 -8.69 -2.87 -1.00
CA ASN A 213 -8.14 -4.18 -0.58
C ASN A 213 -6.69 -4.18 -0.05
N GLY A 214 -6.22 -3.05 0.50
CA GLY A 214 -4.90 -2.94 1.14
C GLY A 214 -4.98 -2.67 2.66
N VAL A 215 -3.81 -2.51 3.28
CA VAL A 215 -3.69 -1.88 4.60
C VAL A 215 -3.77 -0.37 4.39
N GLU A 216 -4.96 0.17 4.55
CA GLU A 216 -5.29 1.55 4.26
C GLU A 216 -5.51 2.34 5.55
N SER A 217 -4.53 3.14 5.93
CA SER A 217 -4.64 4.15 6.97
C SER A 217 -3.83 5.37 6.55
N PHE A 218 -4.28 6.01 5.47
CA PHE A 218 -3.56 7.12 4.86
C PHE A 218 -3.68 8.42 5.66
N ILE A 219 -2.60 9.21 5.60
CA ILE A 219 -2.66 10.65 5.84
C ILE A 219 -3.25 11.28 4.58
N GLN A 220 -4.38 11.97 4.71
CA GLN A 220 -4.96 12.78 3.62
C GLN A 220 -4.39 14.20 3.71
N THR A 221 -4.03 14.76 2.54
CA THR A 221 -3.54 16.14 2.42
C THR A 221 -4.09 16.81 1.17
N ASP A 222 -4.18 18.13 1.18
CA ASP A 222 -4.44 18.96 0.02
C ASP A 222 -3.15 19.51 -0.61
N ALA A 223 -1.97 19.15 -0.09
CA ALA A 223 -0.72 19.29 -0.84
C ALA A 223 -0.81 18.47 -2.12
N ALA A 224 -0.55 19.10 -3.27
CA ALA A 224 -0.78 18.46 -4.56
C ALA A 224 0.11 17.23 -4.77
N ILE A 225 -0.51 16.05 -4.87
CA ILE A 225 0.12 14.80 -5.26
C ILE A 225 -0.17 14.59 -6.75
N ASN A 226 0.87 14.45 -7.56
CA ASN A 226 0.80 14.25 -9.00
C ASN A 226 1.71 13.09 -9.42
N PRO A 227 1.53 12.50 -10.61
CA PRO A 227 2.47 11.53 -11.17
C PRO A 227 3.91 12.05 -11.10
N GLY A 228 4.81 11.25 -10.51
CA GLY A 228 6.22 11.58 -10.31
C GLY A 228 6.60 11.95 -8.88
N ASN A 229 5.70 12.47 -8.02
CA ASN A 229 6.00 12.61 -6.59
C ASN A 229 5.56 11.39 -5.74
N SER A 230 4.92 10.38 -6.34
CA SER A 230 4.67 9.07 -5.72
C SER A 230 5.99 8.42 -5.30
N GLY A 231 6.04 7.90 -4.07
CA GLY A 231 7.25 7.37 -3.43
C GLY A 231 8.13 8.43 -2.78
N GLY A 232 7.85 9.73 -3.01
CA GLY A 232 8.51 10.86 -2.37
C GLY A 232 8.04 11.12 -0.94
N ALA A 233 8.55 12.19 -0.34
CA ALA A 233 8.33 12.51 1.06
C ALA A 233 7.09 13.38 1.29
N LEU A 234 6.29 13.06 2.30
CA LEU A 234 5.44 14.00 2.98
C LEU A 234 6.16 14.41 4.27
N VAL A 235 6.45 15.71 4.43
CA VAL A 235 7.21 16.22 5.57
C VAL A 235 6.42 17.28 6.34
N ASN A 236 6.72 17.42 7.65
CA ASN A 236 6.21 18.49 8.48
C ASN A 236 6.99 19.79 8.28
N THR A 237 6.63 20.86 8.99
CA THR A 237 7.29 22.18 8.92
C THR A 237 8.74 22.18 9.43
N ARG A 238 9.20 21.11 10.06
CA ARG A 238 10.60 20.90 10.46
C ARG A 238 11.43 20.13 9.42
N GLY A 239 10.83 19.79 8.27
CA GLY A 239 11.45 18.96 7.21
C GLY A 239 11.64 17.50 7.63
N GLU A 240 10.86 17.02 8.60
CA GLU A 240 10.91 15.64 9.06
C GLU A 240 9.84 14.81 8.33
N LEU A 241 10.21 13.60 7.94
CA LEU A 241 9.33 12.66 7.23
C LEU A 241 8.18 12.22 8.13
N ILE A 242 6.95 12.40 7.68
CA ILE A 242 5.73 11.92 8.34
C ILE A 242 4.96 10.90 7.50
N GLY A 243 5.27 10.79 6.20
CA GLY A 243 4.67 9.81 5.31
C GLY A 243 5.36 9.70 3.97
N ILE A 244 5.00 8.66 3.21
CA ILE A 244 5.42 8.45 1.82
C ILE A 244 4.24 8.77 0.91
N ASN A 245 4.41 9.73 0.00
CA ASN A 245 3.40 10.10 -0.98
C ASN A 245 3.03 8.86 -1.81
N ALA A 246 1.75 8.51 -1.89
CA ALA A 246 1.32 7.28 -2.55
C ALA A 246 0.50 7.56 -3.79
N MET A 247 -0.66 8.16 -3.62
CA MET A 247 -1.61 8.32 -4.71
C MET A 247 -2.48 9.57 -4.53
N LEU A 248 -3.17 9.93 -5.61
CA LEU A 248 -4.28 10.86 -5.59
C LEU A 248 -5.60 10.10 -5.80
N TYR A 249 -6.68 10.56 -5.18
CA TYR A 249 -8.02 10.11 -5.53
C TYR A 249 -8.61 11.09 -6.54
N SER A 250 -8.81 10.62 -7.77
CA SER A 250 -9.34 11.47 -8.84
C SER A 250 -10.13 10.64 -9.85
N GLN A 251 -11.26 11.15 -10.29
CA GLN A 251 -12.04 10.56 -11.38
C GLN A 251 -11.46 10.91 -12.76
N THR A 252 -10.62 11.93 -12.85
CA THR A 252 -10.06 12.47 -14.11
C THR A 252 -8.56 12.25 -14.25
N GLY A 253 -7.91 11.62 -13.24
CA GLY A 253 -6.44 11.48 -13.19
C GLY A 253 -5.69 12.76 -12.77
N SER A 254 -6.39 13.90 -12.59
CA SER A 254 -5.79 15.15 -12.13
C SER A 254 -6.06 15.37 -10.64
N PHE A 255 -5.14 16.03 -9.95
CA PHE A 255 -5.30 16.38 -8.53
C PHE A 255 -6.55 17.22 -8.30
N SER A 256 -7.41 16.81 -7.37
CA SER A 256 -8.68 17.45 -7.00
C SER A 256 -8.79 17.82 -5.53
N GLY A 257 -7.65 18.01 -4.83
CA GLY A 257 -7.61 18.33 -3.41
C GLY A 257 -7.52 17.10 -2.49
N TYR A 258 -7.36 15.90 -3.05
CA TYR A 258 -7.27 14.64 -2.29
C TYR A 258 -5.98 13.91 -2.60
N GLY A 259 -4.93 14.21 -1.87
CA GLY A 259 -3.67 13.49 -1.86
C GLY A 259 -3.61 12.54 -0.66
N PHE A 260 -2.90 11.42 -0.81
CA PHE A 260 -2.75 10.39 0.21
C PHE A 260 -1.29 10.00 0.39
N ALA A 261 -0.88 9.85 1.65
CA ALA A 261 0.45 9.38 2.00
C ALA A 261 0.38 8.25 3.03
N ILE A 262 1.28 7.28 2.89
CA ILE A 262 1.44 6.16 3.83
C ILE A 262 2.19 6.68 5.06
N PRO A 263 1.63 6.60 6.27
CA PRO A 263 2.24 7.16 7.47
C PRO A 263 3.55 6.45 7.86
N THR A 264 4.48 7.21 8.47
CA THR A 264 5.76 6.65 8.94
C THR A 264 5.60 5.57 9.98
N SER A 265 4.53 5.55 10.76
CA SER A 265 4.22 4.49 11.73
C SER A 265 4.03 3.12 11.07
N ILE A 266 3.45 3.06 9.87
CA ILE A 266 3.36 1.84 9.06
C ILE A 266 4.68 1.60 8.33
N MET A 267 5.25 2.63 7.71
CA MET A 267 6.48 2.55 6.94
C MET A 267 7.64 1.95 7.76
N ASN A 268 7.86 2.40 8.99
CA ASN A 268 8.96 1.95 9.84
C ASN A 268 8.90 0.43 10.06
N LYS A 269 7.73 -0.11 10.41
CA LYS A 269 7.55 -1.55 10.60
C LYS A 269 7.79 -2.33 9.31
N VAL A 270 7.29 -1.85 8.18
CA VAL A 270 7.49 -2.48 6.88
C VAL A 270 8.98 -2.49 6.51
N VAL A 271 9.67 -1.36 6.67
CA VAL A 271 11.11 -1.24 6.40
C VAL A 271 11.94 -2.18 7.27
N ASP A 272 11.64 -2.25 8.57
CA ASP A 272 12.34 -3.14 9.50
C ASP A 272 12.16 -4.61 9.11
N ASP A 273 10.94 -4.99 8.76
CA ASP A 273 10.64 -6.35 8.33
C ASP A 273 11.32 -6.69 7.00
N LEU A 274 11.28 -5.78 6.02
CA LEU A 274 11.94 -5.98 4.72
C LEU A 274 13.46 -6.09 4.87
N LYS A 275 14.08 -5.28 5.75
CA LYS A 275 15.51 -5.39 6.05
C LYS A 275 15.87 -6.72 6.70
N LYS A 276 15.06 -7.16 7.67
CA LYS A 276 15.40 -8.32 8.52
C LYS A 276 14.98 -9.65 7.91
N TYR A 277 13.85 -9.68 7.23
CA TYR A 277 13.22 -10.91 6.77
C TYR A 277 13.01 -10.98 5.25
N GLY A 278 13.25 -9.87 4.53
CA GLY A 278 12.96 -9.75 3.10
C GLY A 278 11.47 -9.72 2.77
N THR A 279 10.59 -9.87 3.76
CA THR A 279 9.13 -9.83 3.62
C THR A 279 8.48 -9.30 4.89
N VAL A 280 7.29 -8.70 4.74
CA VAL A 280 6.55 -8.10 5.87
C VAL A 280 5.89 -9.18 6.73
N GLN A 281 6.09 -9.11 8.05
CA GLN A 281 5.48 -9.99 9.04
C GLN A 281 4.07 -9.50 9.36
N ARG A 282 3.04 -10.06 8.72
CA ARG A 282 1.65 -9.67 8.95
C ARG A 282 1.03 -10.42 10.10
N ALA A 283 0.52 -9.65 11.06
CA ALA A 283 -0.30 -10.17 12.14
C ALA A 283 -1.77 -10.08 11.75
N VAL A 284 -2.53 -11.13 12.03
CA VAL A 284 -3.97 -11.19 11.83
C VAL A 284 -4.67 -11.67 13.10
N ILE A 285 -5.93 -11.26 13.26
CA ILE A 285 -6.81 -11.77 14.33
C ILE A 285 -7.50 -13.06 13.86
N GLY A 286 -7.73 -13.23 12.58
CA GLY A 286 -8.47 -14.36 12.01
C GLY A 286 -9.98 -14.15 12.01
N ILE A 287 -10.44 -12.99 11.59
CA ILE A 287 -11.86 -12.68 11.36
C ILE A 287 -12.08 -12.13 9.95
N GLN A 288 -13.31 -12.31 9.44
CA GLN A 288 -13.86 -11.45 8.41
C GLN A 288 -14.83 -10.50 9.10
N GLY A 289 -14.56 -9.22 9.04
CA GLY A 289 -15.33 -8.18 9.70
C GLY A 289 -15.81 -7.11 8.74
N GLN A 290 -16.73 -6.28 9.21
CA GLN A 290 -17.17 -5.07 8.53
C GLN A 290 -17.55 -4.01 9.56
N ASP A 291 -17.58 -2.76 9.14
CA ASP A 291 -18.03 -1.67 10.01
C ASP A 291 -19.46 -1.92 10.48
N VAL A 292 -19.73 -1.74 11.78
CA VAL A 292 -21.07 -1.94 12.37
C VAL A 292 -22.12 -1.13 11.62
N LYS A 293 -21.79 0.15 11.32
CA LYS A 293 -22.71 1.02 10.59
C LYS A 293 -23.11 0.42 9.24
N ASN A 294 -22.15 -0.05 8.45
CA ASN A 294 -22.42 -0.65 7.14
C ASN A 294 -23.28 -1.92 7.26
N TYR A 295 -23.00 -2.74 8.28
CA TYR A 295 -23.80 -3.95 8.54
C TYR A 295 -25.25 -3.60 8.90
N VAL A 296 -25.45 -2.65 9.83
CA VAL A 296 -26.80 -2.22 10.26
C VAL A 296 -27.57 -1.59 9.10
N ASP A 297 -26.93 -0.69 8.33
CA ASP A 297 -27.56 -0.06 7.17
C ASP A 297 -28.00 -1.11 6.12
N ALA A 298 -27.13 -2.07 5.80
CA ALA A 298 -27.46 -3.17 4.87
C ALA A 298 -28.58 -4.08 5.37
N GLN A 299 -28.69 -4.34 6.69
CA GLN A 299 -29.80 -5.11 7.26
C GLN A 299 -31.12 -4.33 7.22
N LYS A 300 -31.06 -3.01 7.46
CA LYS A 300 -32.21 -2.12 7.38
C LYS A 300 -32.80 -2.05 5.96
N GLU A 301 -31.96 -2.02 4.94
CA GLU A 301 -32.38 -2.11 3.53
C GLU A 301 -33.12 -3.42 3.23
N GLN A 302 -32.79 -4.51 3.95
CA GLN A 302 -33.48 -5.79 3.88
C GLN A 302 -34.74 -5.88 4.77
N GLY A 303 -35.14 -4.76 5.40
CA GLY A 303 -36.32 -4.69 6.28
C GLY A 303 -36.11 -5.28 7.69
N LYS A 304 -34.81 -5.47 8.08
CA LYS A 304 -34.47 -5.98 9.43
C LYS A 304 -33.95 -4.84 10.29
N ASP A 305 -34.58 -4.60 11.42
CA ASP A 305 -34.08 -3.65 12.41
C ASP A 305 -33.19 -4.37 13.42
N ILE A 306 -31.91 -4.13 13.36
CA ILE A 306 -30.88 -4.76 14.19
C ILE A 306 -30.22 -3.72 15.08
N ASP A 307 -30.24 -3.99 16.39
CA ASP A 307 -29.55 -3.20 17.39
C ASP A 307 -28.39 -4.02 17.99
N LEU A 308 -27.17 -3.65 17.72
CA LEU A 308 -25.93 -4.25 18.23
C LEU A 308 -25.42 -3.57 19.53
N GLY A 309 -26.13 -2.54 20.03
CA GLY A 309 -25.74 -1.76 21.21
C GLY A 309 -24.69 -0.67 20.90
N THR A 310 -24.31 -0.49 19.65
CA THR A 310 -23.42 0.56 19.17
C THR A 310 -23.57 0.74 17.65
N MET A 311 -23.23 1.93 17.15
CA MET A 311 -23.11 2.21 15.71
C MET A 311 -21.67 2.25 15.25
N GLU A 312 -20.72 2.13 16.17
CA GLU A 312 -19.28 2.12 15.91
C GLU A 312 -18.72 0.74 16.29
N GLY A 313 -17.61 0.36 15.65
CA GLY A 313 -16.98 -0.92 15.91
C GLY A 313 -16.94 -1.83 14.68
N ILE A 314 -16.42 -3.04 14.88
CA ILE A 314 -16.22 -4.03 13.84
C ILE A 314 -17.10 -5.24 14.14
N TYR A 315 -18.12 -5.45 13.33
CA TYR A 315 -18.97 -6.64 13.38
C TYR A 315 -18.21 -7.86 12.86
N VAL A 316 -18.13 -8.92 13.66
CA VAL A 316 -17.50 -10.19 13.28
C VAL A 316 -18.48 -11.01 12.44
N ALA A 317 -18.28 -11.02 11.12
CA ALA A 317 -19.14 -11.74 10.18
C ALA A 317 -18.74 -13.22 10.01
N LYS A 318 -17.43 -13.52 10.16
CA LYS A 318 -16.90 -14.89 10.11
C LYS A 318 -15.65 -15.02 10.97
N ILE A 319 -15.47 -16.17 11.58
CA ILE A 319 -14.24 -16.60 12.24
C ILE A 319 -13.44 -17.48 11.25
N VAL A 320 -12.14 -17.24 11.17
CA VAL A 320 -11.21 -18.08 10.40
C VAL A 320 -10.72 -19.20 11.32
N GLU A 321 -10.87 -20.43 10.85
CA GLU A 321 -10.46 -21.64 11.59
C GLU A 321 -8.95 -21.63 11.88
N GLU A 322 -8.57 -22.28 12.98
CA GLU A 322 -7.18 -22.40 13.45
C GLU A 322 -6.45 -21.06 13.67
N ASN A 323 -7.19 -19.97 13.89
CA ASN A 323 -6.63 -18.64 14.08
C ASN A 323 -6.92 -18.05 15.47
N SER A 324 -6.32 -16.91 15.78
CA SER A 324 -6.33 -16.26 17.12
C SER A 324 -7.72 -15.99 17.68
N ALA A 325 -8.66 -15.55 16.82
CA ALA A 325 -10.03 -15.25 17.22
C ALA A 325 -10.78 -16.49 17.70
N GLU A 326 -10.63 -17.60 16.97
CA GLU A 326 -11.25 -18.89 17.34
C GLU A 326 -10.71 -19.40 18.67
N GLU A 327 -9.36 -19.44 18.82
CA GLU A 327 -8.70 -19.89 20.06
C GLU A 327 -9.12 -19.07 21.30
N ALA A 328 -9.31 -17.76 21.12
CA ALA A 328 -9.77 -16.87 22.17
C ALA A 328 -11.27 -16.99 22.46
N GLY A 329 -12.03 -17.69 21.62
CA GLY A 329 -13.48 -17.89 21.75
C GLY A 329 -14.29 -16.68 21.35
N LEU A 330 -13.79 -15.86 20.42
CA LEU A 330 -14.62 -14.89 19.70
C LEU A 330 -15.63 -15.64 18.84
N LYS A 331 -16.76 -15.01 18.57
CA LYS A 331 -17.89 -15.62 17.83
C LYS A 331 -18.38 -14.68 16.75
N VAL A 332 -19.02 -15.26 15.74
CA VAL A 332 -19.84 -14.49 14.79
C VAL A 332 -20.92 -13.73 15.57
N GLY A 333 -21.11 -12.48 15.24
CA GLY A 333 -22.03 -11.57 15.95
C GLY A 333 -21.38 -10.73 17.05
N ASP A 334 -20.13 -11.01 17.45
CA ASP A 334 -19.39 -10.11 18.34
C ASP A 334 -19.11 -8.79 17.63
N VAL A 335 -19.07 -7.69 18.39
CA VAL A 335 -18.66 -6.38 17.90
C VAL A 335 -17.38 -5.96 18.60
N ILE A 336 -16.26 -5.93 17.92
CA ILE A 336 -14.98 -5.45 18.46
C ILE A 336 -15.05 -3.94 18.59
N THR A 337 -14.80 -3.42 19.80
CA THR A 337 -14.90 -1.99 20.15
C THR A 337 -13.56 -1.37 20.51
N ALA A 338 -12.58 -2.15 20.99
CA ALA A 338 -11.24 -1.65 21.29
C ALA A 338 -10.20 -2.78 21.26
N ILE A 339 -8.95 -2.43 20.99
CA ILE A 339 -7.79 -3.31 21.12
C ILE A 339 -6.70 -2.58 21.91
N ASP A 340 -6.19 -3.20 22.98
CA ASP A 340 -5.24 -2.60 23.93
C ASP A 340 -5.67 -1.20 24.41
N GLY A 341 -6.99 -1.01 24.61
CA GLY A 341 -7.58 0.26 25.01
C GLY A 341 -7.74 1.30 23.90
N LYS A 342 -7.21 1.07 22.69
CA LYS A 342 -7.45 1.93 21.53
C LYS A 342 -8.81 1.58 20.91
N GLU A 343 -9.67 2.58 20.75
CA GLU A 343 -10.99 2.40 20.13
C GLU A 343 -10.87 1.95 18.67
N MET A 344 -11.76 1.03 18.29
CA MET A 344 -11.89 0.49 16.95
C MET A 344 -13.27 0.85 16.41
N ASN A 345 -13.39 1.99 15.74
CA ASN A 345 -14.67 2.50 15.25
C ASN A 345 -15.04 1.95 13.88
N LYS A 346 -14.04 1.51 13.10
CA LYS A 346 -14.18 0.98 11.73
C LYS A 346 -13.05 -0.01 11.39
N MET A 347 -13.22 -0.77 10.31
CA MET A 347 -12.22 -1.75 9.84
C MET A 347 -10.84 -1.13 9.57
N ALA A 348 -10.79 0.11 9.10
CA ALA A 348 -9.52 0.80 8.87
C ALA A 348 -8.70 0.96 10.16
N ASP A 349 -9.34 1.21 11.31
CA ASP A 349 -8.66 1.33 12.60
C ASP A 349 -8.01 0.00 13.02
N LEU A 350 -8.72 -1.12 12.78
CA LEU A 350 -8.20 -2.46 13.01
C LEU A 350 -7.01 -2.78 12.08
N GLN A 351 -7.15 -2.47 10.79
CA GLN A 351 -6.11 -2.72 9.80
C GLN A 351 -4.85 -1.92 10.14
N GLU A 352 -4.99 -0.63 10.47
CA GLU A 352 -3.90 0.22 10.93
C GLU A 352 -3.22 -0.33 12.17
N TYR A 353 -4.02 -0.76 13.16
CA TYR A 353 -3.48 -1.31 14.39
C TYR A 353 -2.67 -2.57 14.12
N LEU A 354 -3.23 -3.52 13.36
CA LEU A 354 -2.57 -4.77 13.02
C LEU A 354 -1.35 -4.59 12.11
N ALA A 355 -1.34 -3.57 11.26
CA ALA A 355 -0.20 -3.26 10.39
C ALA A 355 1.09 -2.95 11.16
N LYS A 356 0.98 -2.52 12.42
CA LYS A 356 2.09 -2.22 13.32
C LYS A 356 2.51 -3.42 14.19
N LYS A 357 1.75 -4.51 14.15
CA LYS A 357 1.97 -5.72 14.97
C LYS A 357 2.65 -6.84 14.18
N ARG A 358 3.16 -7.81 14.93
CA ARG A 358 3.79 -9.02 14.38
C ARG A 358 3.10 -10.28 14.89
N PRO A 359 3.16 -11.39 14.17
CA PRO A 359 2.77 -12.69 14.70
C PRO A 359 3.52 -12.98 16.00
N GLY A 360 2.79 -13.47 17.02
CA GLY A 360 3.31 -13.69 18.38
C GLY A 360 3.01 -12.55 19.36
N ASP A 361 2.66 -11.34 18.88
CA ASP A 361 2.25 -10.26 19.77
C ASP A 361 0.94 -10.61 20.47
N LYS A 362 0.85 -10.28 21.76
CA LYS A 362 -0.38 -10.43 22.54
C LYS A 362 -1.14 -9.12 22.58
N VAL A 363 -2.45 -9.20 22.36
CA VAL A 363 -3.34 -8.04 22.38
C VAL A 363 -4.60 -8.34 23.20
N SER A 364 -5.12 -7.32 23.88
CA SER A 364 -6.38 -7.39 24.60
C SER A 364 -7.50 -6.84 23.73
N VAL A 365 -8.42 -7.68 23.30
CA VAL A 365 -9.58 -7.30 22.48
C VAL A 365 -10.82 -7.12 23.35
N SER A 366 -11.37 -5.91 23.38
CA SER A 366 -12.66 -5.58 24.00
C SER A 366 -13.76 -5.68 22.95
N TYR A 367 -14.87 -6.31 23.29
CA TYR A 367 -15.97 -6.53 22.38
C TYR A 367 -17.32 -6.52 23.08
N LEU A 368 -18.39 -6.35 22.32
CA LEU A 368 -19.77 -6.57 22.76
C LEU A 368 -20.24 -7.93 22.25
N ARG A 369 -20.82 -8.73 23.13
CA ARG A 369 -21.60 -9.94 22.81
C ARG A 369 -22.97 -9.81 23.44
N ASP A 370 -24.03 -9.88 22.66
CA ASP A 370 -25.38 -9.64 23.11
C ASP A 370 -25.50 -8.32 23.91
N LYS A 371 -24.86 -7.25 23.39
CA LYS A 371 -24.76 -5.90 23.99
C LYS A 371 -24.01 -5.83 25.34
N LYS A 372 -23.43 -6.93 25.81
CA LYS A 372 -22.62 -6.97 27.04
C LYS A 372 -21.16 -6.86 26.74
N LYS A 373 -20.46 -5.98 27.46
CA LYS A 373 -19.01 -5.80 27.34
C LYS A 373 -18.26 -7.04 27.84
N ALA A 374 -17.29 -7.46 27.06
CA ALA A 374 -16.36 -8.53 27.40
C ALA A 374 -14.97 -8.23 26.83
N SER A 375 -13.94 -8.91 27.32
CA SER A 375 -12.60 -8.82 26.77
C SER A 375 -11.92 -10.17 26.75
N LYS A 376 -10.97 -10.34 25.82
CA LYS A 376 -10.13 -11.53 25.66
C LYS A 376 -8.73 -11.12 25.25
N THR A 377 -7.74 -11.84 25.73
CA THR A 377 -6.36 -11.73 25.26
C THR A 377 -6.14 -12.72 24.13
N LEU A 378 -5.64 -12.23 22.99
CA LEU A 378 -5.30 -13.01 21.82
C LEU A 378 -3.81 -12.97 21.59
N THR A 379 -3.21 -14.08 21.15
CA THR A 379 -1.87 -14.07 20.54
C THR A 379 -2.05 -13.99 19.03
N LEU A 380 -1.60 -12.90 18.43
CA LEU A 380 -1.73 -12.68 17.00
C LEU A 380 -0.97 -13.73 16.20
N LYS A 381 -1.54 -14.19 15.10
CA LYS A 381 -0.94 -15.18 14.20
C LYS A 381 -0.66 -14.56 12.83
N ASN A 382 0.10 -15.24 11.99
CA ASN A 382 0.21 -14.93 10.58
C ASN A 382 -1.00 -15.50 9.78
N GLU A 383 -1.04 -15.25 8.49
CA GLU A 383 -2.11 -15.75 7.59
C GLU A 383 -2.15 -17.30 7.52
N GLN A 384 -1.05 -17.98 7.87
CA GLN A 384 -0.96 -19.43 7.94
C GLN A 384 -1.42 -20.01 9.30
N GLY A 385 -1.96 -19.18 10.18
CA GLY A 385 -2.50 -19.60 11.47
C GLY A 385 -1.43 -19.95 12.54
N ASN A 386 -0.20 -19.46 12.39
CA ASN A 386 0.88 -19.70 13.36
C ASN A 386 1.65 -18.40 13.69
N THR A 387 2.62 -18.48 14.62
CA THR A 387 3.44 -17.35 15.06
C THR A 387 4.84 -17.36 14.45
N GLN A 388 5.11 -18.23 13.49
CA GLN A 388 6.44 -18.36 12.89
C GLN A 388 6.76 -17.14 12.03
N VAL A 389 8.03 -16.77 12.04
CA VAL A 389 8.57 -15.71 11.18
C VAL A 389 8.60 -16.20 9.73
N VAL A 390 7.89 -15.49 8.86
CA VAL A 390 7.94 -15.74 7.42
C VAL A 390 9.20 -15.05 6.89
N LYS A 391 10.16 -15.81 6.36
CA LYS A 391 11.31 -15.25 5.63
C LYS A 391 10.98 -15.23 4.15
N LYS A 392 11.48 -14.22 3.43
CA LYS A 392 11.50 -14.30 1.97
C LYS A 392 12.28 -15.56 1.64
N ALA A 393 11.64 -16.48 0.94
CA ALA A 393 12.34 -17.65 0.47
C ALA A 393 13.40 -17.17 -0.49
N ASP A 394 14.64 -17.23 -0.07
CA ASP A 394 15.77 -16.92 -0.91
C ASP A 394 15.94 -18.08 -1.86
N LEU A 395 15.73 -17.87 -3.15
CA LEU A 395 16.02 -18.90 -4.15
C LEU A 395 17.48 -19.31 -4.13
N ASP A 396 18.34 -18.49 -3.50
CA ASP A 396 19.74 -18.84 -3.23
C ASP A 396 19.86 -20.09 -2.34
N VAL A 397 18.90 -20.37 -1.45
CA VAL A 397 18.83 -21.64 -0.69
C VAL A 397 18.71 -22.84 -1.60
N LEU A 398 17.99 -22.70 -2.71
CA LEU A 398 17.91 -23.75 -3.73
C LEU A 398 19.23 -23.92 -4.49
N GLY A 399 20.09 -22.90 -4.49
CA GLY A 399 21.35 -22.90 -5.20
C GLY A 399 21.20 -22.89 -6.72
N GLY A 400 20.14 -22.28 -7.25
CA GLY A 400 19.85 -22.28 -8.67
C GLY A 400 19.50 -20.92 -9.25
N ASN A 401 19.83 -20.70 -10.52
CA ASN A 401 19.35 -19.59 -11.33
C ASN A 401 18.27 -20.09 -12.28
N PHE A 402 17.20 -19.33 -12.42
CA PHE A 402 16.00 -19.74 -13.12
C PHE A 402 15.61 -18.77 -14.23
N ARG A 403 14.98 -19.29 -15.27
CA ARG A 403 14.42 -18.52 -16.38
C ARG A 403 13.12 -19.18 -16.86
N ALA A 404 12.13 -18.38 -17.25
CA ALA A 404 10.99 -18.91 -17.97
C ALA A 404 11.44 -19.58 -19.28
N ILE A 405 10.84 -20.73 -19.63
CA ILE A 405 11.18 -21.44 -20.86
C ILE A 405 10.87 -20.61 -22.10
N THR A 406 11.71 -20.79 -23.13
CA THR A 406 11.55 -20.11 -24.43
C THR A 406 10.43 -20.73 -25.26
N GLU A 407 9.90 -20.01 -26.25
CA GLU A 407 8.90 -20.54 -27.19
C GLU A 407 9.42 -21.76 -27.99
N SER A 408 10.73 -21.77 -28.25
CA SER A 408 11.38 -22.95 -28.90
C SER A 408 11.32 -24.17 -28.00
N GLN A 409 11.64 -24.02 -26.71
CA GLN A 409 11.57 -25.11 -25.72
C GLN A 409 10.14 -25.58 -25.49
N LYS A 410 9.16 -24.69 -25.48
CA LYS A 410 7.73 -25.06 -25.39
C LYS A 410 7.31 -25.98 -26.56
N LYS A 411 7.69 -25.60 -27.78
CA LYS A 411 7.39 -26.37 -28.97
C LYS A 411 8.13 -27.73 -29.02
N GLN A 412 9.44 -27.70 -28.72
CA GLN A 412 10.29 -28.88 -28.75
C GLN A 412 9.86 -29.97 -27.75
N LEU A 413 9.47 -29.53 -26.55
CA LEU A 413 9.12 -30.43 -25.45
C LEU A 413 7.61 -30.65 -25.32
N ASN A 414 6.81 -29.98 -26.15
CA ASN A 414 5.34 -29.98 -26.10
C ASN A 414 4.79 -29.65 -24.71
N ILE A 415 5.34 -28.58 -24.08
CA ILE A 415 4.94 -28.08 -22.77
C ILE A 415 4.55 -26.62 -22.87
N GLY A 416 3.52 -26.20 -22.12
CA GLY A 416 3.00 -24.83 -22.17
C GLY A 416 3.73 -23.82 -21.27
N TYR A 417 4.40 -24.29 -20.21
CA TYR A 417 5.04 -23.46 -19.20
C TYR A 417 6.13 -24.21 -18.43
N GLY A 418 6.94 -23.48 -17.68
CA GLY A 418 7.95 -24.00 -16.77
C GLY A 418 9.11 -23.06 -16.56
N LEU A 419 9.94 -23.34 -15.56
CA LEU A 419 11.17 -22.62 -15.28
C LEU A 419 12.39 -23.51 -15.56
N GLU A 420 13.25 -23.07 -16.47
CA GLU A 420 14.53 -23.73 -16.74
C GLU A 420 15.55 -23.37 -15.67
N VAL A 421 16.24 -24.36 -15.15
CA VAL A 421 17.39 -24.23 -14.26
C VAL A 421 18.62 -23.91 -15.09
N LEU A 422 19.05 -22.64 -15.09
CA LEU A 422 20.19 -22.15 -15.91
C LEU A 422 21.53 -22.55 -15.31
N LYS A 423 21.61 -22.61 -13.99
CA LYS A 423 22.84 -22.90 -13.23
C LYS A 423 22.45 -23.55 -11.91
N VAL A 424 23.24 -24.51 -11.47
CA VAL A 424 23.16 -25.10 -10.13
C VAL A 424 24.48 -24.83 -9.42
N ASN A 425 24.40 -24.14 -8.30
CA ASN A 425 25.52 -23.87 -7.37
C ASN A 425 25.41 -24.81 -6.18
N SER A 426 26.19 -24.57 -5.12
CA SER A 426 26.00 -25.24 -3.82
C SER A 426 24.61 -24.86 -3.28
N GLY A 427 23.85 -25.86 -2.78
CA GLY A 427 22.51 -25.67 -2.22
C GLY A 427 21.60 -26.87 -2.50
N LYS A 428 20.35 -26.77 -2.02
CA LYS A 428 19.38 -27.89 -1.96
C LYS A 428 19.12 -28.57 -3.31
N PHE A 429 19.22 -27.86 -4.43
CA PHE A 429 19.05 -28.46 -5.77
C PHE A 429 20.21 -29.37 -6.15
N LYS A 430 21.44 -28.99 -5.79
CA LYS A 430 22.62 -29.85 -6.01
C LYS A 430 22.52 -31.11 -5.17
N ASP A 431 22.12 -30.96 -3.90
CA ASP A 431 21.99 -32.07 -2.96
C ASP A 431 20.88 -33.04 -3.37
N ALA A 432 19.79 -32.54 -3.96
CA ALA A 432 18.71 -33.34 -4.53
C ALA A 432 19.02 -33.92 -5.92
N GLY A 433 20.19 -33.62 -6.52
CA GLY A 433 20.60 -34.12 -7.82
C GLY A 433 19.94 -33.45 -9.01
N ILE A 434 19.36 -32.25 -8.83
CA ILE A 434 18.85 -31.42 -9.93
C ILE A 434 20.04 -30.81 -10.67
N ILE A 435 20.01 -30.88 -11.99
CA ILE A 435 21.09 -30.38 -12.85
C ILE A 435 20.62 -29.26 -13.76
N LYS A 436 21.59 -28.53 -14.31
CA LYS A 436 21.35 -27.48 -15.32
C LYS A 436 20.52 -28.03 -16.50
N GLY A 437 19.59 -27.23 -16.98
CA GLY A 437 18.69 -27.56 -18.11
C GLY A 437 17.40 -28.26 -17.67
N PHE A 438 17.26 -28.68 -16.41
CA PHE A 438 16.00 -29.20 -15.90
C PHE A 438 14.93 -28.10 -15.93
N ILE A 439 13.71 -28.43 -16.36
CA ILE A 439 12.59 -27.51 -16.45
C ILE A 439 11.57 -27.88 -15.37
N ILE A 440 11.42 -27.03 -14.38
CA ILE A 440 10.43 -27.16 -13.32
C ILE A 440 9.06 -26.82 -13.89
N GLN A 441 8.10 -27.73 -13.78
CA GLN A 441 6.73 -27.53 -14.22
C GLN A 441 5.76 -27.37 -13.05
N ARG A 442 5.95 -28.13 -11.98
CA ARG A 442 5.09 -28.11 -10.79
C ARG A 442 5.94 -28.25 -9.53
N VAL A 443 5.48 -27.59 -8.47
CA VAL A 443 6.00 -27.76 -7.12
C VAL A 443 4.79 -27.95 -6.20
N ASN A 444 4.80 -28.98 -5.36
CA ASN A 444 3.69 -29.34 -4.47
C ASN A 444 2.34 -29.35 -5.23
N ASP A 445 2.32 -30.01 -6.37
CA ASP A 445 1.17 -30.07 -7.29
C ASP A 445 0.67 -28.74 -7.87
N THR A 446 1.31 -27.62 -7.56
CA THR A 446 0.97 -26.30 -8.09
C THR A 446 1.81 -26.01 -9.35
N PRO A 447 1.21 -25.54 -10.46
CA PRO A 447 1.94 -25.14 -11.65
C PRO A 447 2.89 -23.97 -11.40
N VAL A 448 4.13 -24.06 -11.90
CA VAL A 448 5.16 -23.01 -11.81
C VAL A 448 5.37 -22.40 -13.20
N LYS A 449 4.89 -21.19 -13.40
CA LYS A 449 4.98 -20.44 -14.66
C LYS A 449 6.03 -19.33 -14.60
N THR A 450 6.22 -18.74 -13.42
CA THR A 450 7.08 -17.59 -13.17
C THR A 450 8.05 -17.87 -12.01
N ILE A 451 9.11 -17.07 -11.91
CA ILE A 451 10.03 -17.11 -10.77
C ILE A 451 9.28 -16.76 -9.47
N GLU A 452 8.30 -15.86 -9.54
CA GLU A 452 7.46 -15.49 -8.40
C GLU A 452 6.62 -16.68 -7.90
N ASP A 453 6.07 -17.52 -8.80
CA ASP A 453 5.36 -18.75 -8.41
C ASP A 453 6.28 -19.68 -7.60
N LEU A 454 7.53 -19.87 -8.08
CA LEU A 454 8.50 -20.69 -7.37
C LEU A 454 8.86 -20.09 -6.01
N GLN A 455 9.06 -18.77 -5.93
CA GLN A 455 9.35 -18.08 -4.67
C GLN A 455 8.23 -18.24 -3.65
N ASN A 456 6.98 -18.12 -4.08
CA ASN A 456 5.82 -18.27 -3.21
C ASN A 456 5.71 -19.71 -2.68
N LEU A 457 5.91 -20.71 -3.54
CA LEU A 457 5.85 -22.12 -3.15
C LEU A 457 7.00 -22.53 -2.23
N VAL A 458 8.23 -22.01 -2.45
CA VAL A 458 9.35 -22.21 -1.53
C VAL A 458 9.06 -21.58 -0.17
N LYS A 459 8.47 -20.38 -0.18
CA LYS A 459 8.04 -19.67 1.04
C LYS A 459 6.99 -20.46 1.80
N GLU A 460 5.96 -20.95 1.12
CA GLU A 460 4.89 -21.77 1.71
C GLU A 460 5.45 -23.07 2.31
N ALA A 461 6.28 -23.77 1.56
CA ALA A 461 6.91 -24.99 2.02
C ALA A 461 7.85 -24.77 3.22
N SER A 462 8.61 -23.65 3.23
CA SER A 462 9.52 -23.32 4.35
C SER A 462 8.80 -23.04 5.66
N THR A 463 7.50 -22.70 5.62
CA THR A 463 6.68 -22.43 6.81
C THR A 463 5.77 -23.60 7.18
N SER A 464 5.79 -24.69 6.41
CA SER A 464 4.99 -25.89 6.65
C SER A 464 5.61 -26.78 7.74
N ARG A 465 4.81 -27.70 8.30
CA ARG A 465 5.30 -28.71 9.28
C ARG A 465 6.32 -29.69 8.68
N ASN A 466 6.32 -29.83 7.35
CA ASN A 466 7.26 -30.66 6.61
C ASN A 466 7.82 -29.82 5.46
N PRO A 467 8.96 -29.13 5.68
CA PRO A 467 9.52 -28.17 4.72
C PRO A 467 10.23 -28.88 3.55
N VAL A 468 9.45 -29.56 2.70
CA VAL A 468 9.91 -30.28 1.51
C VAL A 468 9.21 -29.73 0.27
N LEU A 469 9.97 -29.51 -0.81
CA LEU A 469 9.43 -29.23 -2.13
C LEU A 469 9.35 -30.53 -2.94
N TYR A 470 8.16 -30.92 -3.34
CA TYR A 470 7.96 -32.00 -4.31
C TYR A 470 7.94 -31.38 -5.70
N ILE A 471 9.06 -31.50 -6.41
CA ILE A 471 9.29 -30.86 -7.71
C ILE A 471 9.04 -31.87 -8.83
N GLN A 472 8.18 -31.52 -9.75
CA GLN A 472 7.96 -32.25 -10.99
C GLN A 472 8.43 -31.42 -12.18
N GLY A 473 9.14 -32.04 -13.11
CA GLY A 473 9.61 -31.35 -14.29
C GLY A 473 10.12 -32.28 -15.37
N VAL A 474 10.76 -31.69 -16.37
CA VAL A 474 11.30 -32.42 -17.53
C VAL A 474 12.74 -32.01 -17.83
N TYR A 475 13.55 -32.92 -18.29
CA TYR A 475 14.86 -32.64 -18.86
C TYR A 475 14.75 -32.15 -20.31
N PRO A 476 15.79 -31.53 -20.89
CA PRO A 476 15.84 -31.14 -22.30
C PRO A 476 15.60 -32.33 -23.28
N THR A 477 15.82 -33.55 -22.80
CA THR A 477 15.55 -34.81 -23.55
C THR A 477 14.07 -35.20 -23.57
N GLY A 478 13.20 -34.46 -22.88
CA GLY A 478 11.78 -34.79 -22.69
C GLY A 478 11.50 -35.82 -21.58
N LYS A 479 12.55 -36.34 -20.90
CA LYS A 479 12.39 -37.28 -19.78
C LYS A 479 11.82 -36.53 -18.54
N LYS A 480 10.69 -37.01 -18.03
CA LYS A 480 10.10 -36.52 -16.78
C LYS A 480 10.93 -36.99 -15.58
N ALA A 481 11.04 -36.11 -14.58
CA ALA A 481 11.68 -36.43 -13.29
C ALA A 481 10.94 -35.75 -12.12
N TYR A 482 11.09 -36.35 -10.94
CA TYR A 482 10.47 -35.93 -9.70
C TYR A 482 11.56 -35.87 -8.63
N PHE A 483 11.55 -34.81 -7.83
CA PHE A 483 12.50 -34.60 -6.75
C PHE A 483 11.78 -34.23 -5.47
N ALA A 484 12.24 -34.75 -4.34
CA ALA A 484 11.89 -34.24 -3.03
C ALA A 484 13.11 -33.43 -2.52
N VAL A 485 12.91 -32.15 -2.31
CA VAL A 485 13.96 -31.21 -1.91
C VAL A 485 13.66 -30.71 -0.50
N PRO A 486 14.32 -31.24 0.57
CA PRO A 486 14.18 -30.72 1.91
C PRO A 486 14.73 -29.29 1.99
N LEU A 487 14.02 -28.37 2.64
CA LEU A 487 14.42 -26.98 2.82
C LEU A 487 15.17 -26.77 4.15
N GLU A 488 15.01 -27.68 5.11
CA GLU A 488 15.78 -27.75 6.36
C GLU A 488 16.99 -28.69 6.21
N ASP A 489 18.03 -28.46 7.02
CA ASP A 489 19.22 -29.33 7.11
C ASP A 489 18.98 -30.53 8.00
#